data_4b6ad81ee226736f5df0067b05dc9272
#
_entry.id   4b6ad81ee226736f5df0067b05dc9272
#
_cell.length_a   1.000
_cell.length_b   1.000
_cell.length_c   1.000
_cell.angle_alpha   90.00
_cell.angle_beta   90.00
_cell.angle_gamma   90.00
#
_symmetry.space_group_name_H-M   'P 1'
#
loop_
_entity.id
_entity.type
_entity.pdbx_description
1 polymer ?
#
loop_
_entity_poly.entity_id
_entity_poly.type
_entity_poly.pdbx_seq_one_letter_code
_entity_poly.pdbx_strand_id
1 'polypeptide(L)'
;MARPCFKLEKDHPLPLAGVDEAGCAPLAGPVVAAAVILDRGRFPRGIDDSKKLSLEAREALHGKLMRQARCGVGMASVEEIDALNIYWARMLAMVRAVEALGFDPAFVLVDGNRCPRWARPSKAIVSGDARCRSIAAASIIAKVTRDRIMAAHAGDFPGYGWEQNRGYPTPDHRRALRELGPTPLHRRSFGLVREVLAESAQPMLASAAE
;
A
#
# COMPACT_ATOMS: atom_id res chain seq x y z
N MET A 1 -9.10 -10.23 19.86
CA MET A 1 -7.65 -10.19 19.57
C MET A 1 -7.03 -9.02 20.31
N ALA A 2 -5.80 -9.14 20.82
CA ALA A 2 -5.08 -8.06 21.50
C ALA A 2 -4.73 -6.94 20.50
N ARG A 3 -4.75 -5.69 20.97
CA ARG A 3 -4.33 -4.53 20.15
C ARG A 3 -2.80 -4.51 19.99
N PRO A 4 -2.28 -3.94 18.87
CA PRO A 4 -0.86 -3.78 18.68
C PRO A 4 -0.22 -2.98 19.83
N CYS A 5 0.97 -3.41 20.27
CA CYS A 5 1.66 -2.81 21.41
C CYS A 5 3.16 -2.73 21.14
N PHE A 6 3.91 -2.10 22.05
CA PHE A 6 5.36 -1.97 21.94
C PHE A 6 6.16 -3.21 22.38
N LYS A 7 5.51 -4.33 22.72
CA LYS A 7 6.21 -5.51 23.27
C LYS A 7 7.32 -6.03 22.36
N LEU A 8 7.05 -6.15 21.06
CA LEU A 8 8.03 -6.60 20.07
C LEU A 8 9.06 -5.53 19.67
N GLU A 9 8.85 -4.30 20.10
CA GLU A 9 9.74 -3.17 19.80
C GLU A 9 10.74 -2.90 20.93
N LYS A 10 10.49 -3.44 22.17
CA LYS A 10 11.27 -3.09 23.36
C LYS A 10 12.73 -3.53 23.30
N ASP A 11 12.99 -4.66 22.64
CA ASP A 11 14.31 -5.29 22.60
C ASP A 11 15.19 -4.77 21.46
N HIS A 12 14.74 -3.73 20.75
CA HIS A 12 15.44 -3.15 19.61
C HIS A 12 15.89 -1.71 19.91
N PRO A 13 17.03 -1.26 19.34
CA PRO A 13 17.54 0.08 19.56
C PRO A 13 16.60 1.16 19.01
N LEU A 14 16.66 2.34 19.61
CA LEU A 14 15.92 3.54 19.21
C LEU A 14 16.85 4.52 18.48
N PRO A 15 16.31 5.31 17.56
CA PRO A 15 14.93 5.38 17.10
C PRO A 15 14.56 4.18 16.22
N LEU A 16 13.34 3.62 16.43
CA LEU A 16 12.84 2.46 15.73
C LEU A 16 11.69 2.86 14.79
N ALA A 17 11.77 2.47 13.53
CA ALA A 17 10.70 2.62 12.56
C ALA A 17 9.89 1.33 12.36
N GLY A 18 8.57 1.44 12.30
CA GLY A 18 7.69 0.42 11.76
C GLY A 18 7.37 0.72 10.31
N VAL A 19 7.33 -0.29 9.45
CA VAL A 19 7.07 -0.17 8.01
C VAL A 19 5.98 -1.13 7.58
N ASP A 20 5.04 -0.64 6.77
CA ASP A 20 3.98 -1.44 6.14
C ASP A 20 3.61 -0.87 4.77
N GLU A 21 2.94 -1.69 3.93
CA GLU A 21 2.48 -1.29 2.61
C GLU A 21 0.97 -1.45 2.42
N ALA A 22 0.43 -0.74 1.45
CA ALA A 22 -0.94 -0.88 0.97
C ALA A 22 -0.96 -0.93 -0.56
N GLY A 23 -1.85 -1.76 -1.11
CA GLY A 23 -2.07 -1.78 -2.56
C GLY A 23 -1.38 -2.90 -3.31
N CYS A 24 -1.06 -4.05 -2.69
CA CYS A 24 -0.50 -5.20 -3.41
C CYS A 24 -1.53 -5.90 -4.31
N ALA A 25 -2.76 -6.07 -3.85
CA ALA A 25 -3.80 -6.84 -4.55
C ALA A 25 -4.64 -6.08 -5.62
N PRO A 26 -4.78 -4.74 -5.61
CA PRO A 26 -5.55 -4.01 -6.61
C PRO A 26 -5.06 -4.20 -8.05
N LEU A 27 -6.01 -4.11 -9.00
CA LEU A 27 -5.74 -4.15 -10.45
C LEU A 27 -5.17 -2.83 -10.97
N ALA A 28 -5.38 -1.72 -10.24
CA ALA A 28 -5.00 -0.38 -10.65
C ALA A 28 -4.34 0.41 -9.53
N GLY A 29 -3.50 1.36 -9.92
CA GLY A 29 -2.84 2.32 -9.06
C GLY A 29 -1.53 1.82 -8.42
N PRO A 30 -0.82 2.71 -7.72
CA PRO A 30 0.48 2.42 -7.13
C PRO A 30 0.39 1.46 -5.94
N VAL A 31 1.53 0.88 -5.56
CA VAL A 31 1.75 0.38 -4.22
C VAL A 31 2.37 1.50 -3.38
N VAL A 32 1.85 1.69 -2.17
CA VAL A 32 2.29 2.74 -1.24
C VAL A 32 2.76 2.09 0.04
N ALA A 33 3.93 2.47 0.52
CA ALA A 33 4.44 2.08 1.83
C ALA A 33 4.60 3.31 2.72
N ALA A 34 4.57 3.08 4.02
CA ALA A 34 4.90 4.10 5.00
C ALA A 34 5.90 3.58 6.03
N ALA A 35 6.72 4.47 6.54
CA ALA A 35 7.60 4.26 7.67
C ALA A 35 7.20 5.22 8.78
N VAL A 36 7.03 4.72 10.01
CA VAL A 36 6.59 5.54 11.15
C VAL A 36 7.45 5.29 12.37
N ILE A 37 7.95 6.38 12.96
CA ILE A 37 8.62 6.39 14.26
C ILE A 37 7.70 7.03 15.27
N LEU A 38 7.30 6.27 16.28
CA LEU A 38 6.47 6.74 17.37
C LEU A 38 7.34 7.14 18.57
N ASP A 39 7.03 8.26 19.19
CA ASP A 39 7.45 8.55 20.56
C ASP A 39 6.61 7.69 21.51
N ARG A 40 7.28 6.79 22.27
CA ARG A 40 6.60 5.88 23.20
C ARG A 40 5.90 6.58 24.36
N GLY A 41 6.33 7.78 24.70
CA GLY A 41 5.69 8.64 25.71
C GLY A 41 4.52 9.43 25.19
N ARG A 42 4.51 9.75 23.86
CA ARG A 42 3.52 10.64 23.23
C ARG A 42 3.13 10.16 21.84
N PHE A 43 2.08 9.37 21.74
CA PHE A 43 1.53 8.87 20.47
C PHE A 43 0.00 8.92 20.46
N PRO A 44 -0.65 8.95 19.29
CA PRO A 44 -2.10 8.93 19.18
C PRO A 44 -2.71 7.67 19.78
N ARG A 45 -3.76 7.81 20.58
CA ARG A 45 -4.53 6.68 21.08
C ARG A 45 -5.40 6.09 19.96
N GLY A 46 -5.70 4.78 20.04
CA GLY A 46 -6.59 4.10 19.10
C GLY A 46 -5.91 3.48 17.89
N ILE A 47 -4.57 3.52 17.79
CA ILE A 47 -3.83 2.82 16.73
C ILE A 47 -4.15 1.32 16.81
N ASP A 48 -4.63 0.76 15.70
CA ASP A 48 -4.92 -0.66 15.47
C ASP A 48 -4.63 -1.00 14.01
N ASP A 49 -4.74 -2.28 13.63
CA ASP A 49 -4.72 -2.74 12.26
C ASP A 49 -5.70 -1.90 11.40
N SER A 50 -5.20 -1.31 10.32
CA SER A 50 -5.96 -0.38 9.48
C SER A 50 -7.25 -0.98 8.91
N LYS A 51 -7.32 -2.30 8.76
CA LYS A 51 -8.49 -3.04 8.26
C LYS A 51 -9.61 -3.18 9.30
N LYS A 52 -9.28 -3.02 10.60
CA LYS A 52 -10.24 -3.05 11.71
C LYS A 52 -10.84 -1.69 12.05
N LEU A 53 -10.27 -0.62 11.51
CA LEU A 53 -10.72 0.74 11.75
C LEU A 53 -11.79 1.15 10.74
N SER A 54 -12.80 1.90 11.17
CA SER A 54 -13.69 2.59 10.24
C SER A 54 -12.93 3.61 9.39
N LEU A 55 -13.54 4.06 8.29
CA LEU A 55 -12.93 5.08 7.43
C LEU A 55 -12.62 6.35 8.22
N GLU A 56 -13.59 6.84 9.00
CA GLU A 56 -13.47 8.07 9.79
C GLU A 56 -12.38 7.95 10.87
N ALA A 57 -12.32 6.81 11.58
CA ALA A 57 -11.31 6.57 12.60
C ALA A 57 -9.90 6.51 11.98
N ARG A 58 -9.76 5.90 10.82
CA ARG A 58 -8.50 5.78 10.08
C ARG A 58 -8.02 7.14 9.57
N GLU A 59 -8.92 7.94 8.99
CA GLU A 59 -8.63 9.31 8.55
C GLU A 59 -8.23 10.22 9.72
N ALA A 60 -8.96 10.16 10.83
CA ALA A 60 -8.62 10.92 12.02
C ALA A 60 -7.27 10.54 12.62
N LEU A 61 -6.94 9.22 12.65
CA LEU A 61 -5.65 8.73 13.10
C LEU A 61 -4.52 9.11 12.15
N HIS A 62 -4.74 9.03 10.84
CA HIS A 62 -3.77 9.50 9.84
C HIS A 62 -3.37 10.96 10.12
N GLY A 63 -4.36 11.87 10.26
CA GLY A 63 -4.09 13.29 10.56
C GLY A 63 -3.35 13.50 11.89
N LYS A 64 -3.63 12.69 12.92
CA LYS A 64 -2.90 12.76 14.20
C LYS A 64 -1.48 12.23 14.06
N LEU A 65 -1.27 11.10 13.38
CA LEU A 65 0.05 10.50 13.14
C LEU A 65 0.96 11.45 12.37
N MET A 66 0.47 12.05 11.28
CA MET A 66 1.24 13.03 10.50
C MET A 66 1.71 14.25 11.30
N ARG A 67 0.99 14.61 12.37
CA ARG A 67 1.36 15.74 13.24
C ARG A 67 2.22 15.35 14.45
N GLN A 68 2.13 14.10 14.93
CA GLN A 68 2.70 13.69 16.22
C GLN A 68 3.80 12.64 16.11
N ALA A 69 3.97 12.05 14.93
CA ALA A 69 5.00 11.05 14.67
C ALA A 69 5.89 11.50 13.51
N ARG A 70 7.06 10.92 13.40
CA ARG A 70 7.85 11.07 12.19
C ARG A 70 7.40 10.02 11.19
N CYS A 71 6.91 10.48 10.04
CA CYS A 71 6.37 9.64 8.99
C CYS A 71 7.11 9.88 7.69
N GLY A 72 7.45 8.80 7.00
CA GLY A 72 7.93 8.81 5.62
C GLY A 72 6.97 7.99 4.75
N VAL A 73 6.71 8.45 3.53
CA VAL A 73 5.86 7.74 2.56
C VAL A 73 6.67 7.49 1.30
N GLY A 74 6.61 6.26 0.81
CA GLY A 74 7.22 5.85 -0.45
C GLY A 74 6.20 5.15 -1.34
N MET A 75 6.39 5.26 -2.65
CA MET A 75 5.51 4.64 -3.64
C MET A 75 6.33 3.94 -4.70
N ALA A 76 5.74 2.90 -5.32
CA ALA A 76 6.15 2.42 -6.62
C ALA A 76 4.97 2.57 -7.59
N SER A 77 5.25 3.12 -8.77
CA SER A 77 4.26 3.41 -9.80
C SER A 77 3.73 2.13 -10.46
N VAL A 78 2.72 2.28 -11.33
CA VAL A 78 2.20 1.17 -12.12
C VAL A 78 3.26 0.62 -13.07
N GLU A 79 4.04 1.48 -13.70
CA GLU A 79 5.14 1.12 -14.60
C GLU A 79 6.23 0.33 -13.85
N GLU A 80 6.57 0.76 -12.63
CA GLU A 80 7.52 0.05 -11.78
C GLU A 80 6.97 -1.32 -11.31
N ILE A 81 5.66 -1.42 -11.03
CA ILE A 81 5.01 -2.69 -10.72
C ILE A 81 5.08 -3.64 -11.91
N ASP A 82 4.80 -3.15 -13.11
CA ASP A 82 4.81 -3.97 -14.33
C ASP A 82 6.24 -4.39 -14.71
N ALA A 83 7.23 -3.55 -14.48
CA ALA A 83 8.65 -3.86 -14.76
C ALA A 83 9.28 -4.79 -13.71
N LEU A 84 9.00 -4.60 -12.43
CA LEU A 84 9.68 -5.29 -11.32
C LEU A 84 8.89 -6.48 -10.78
N ASN A 85 7.60 -6.60 -11.08
CA ASN A 85 6.53 -7.30 -10.38
C ASN A 85 6.17 -6.69 -9.00
N ILE A 86 4.99 -7.06 -8.50
CA ILE A 86 4.44 -6.47 -7.26
C ILE A 86 5.29 -6.76 -6.02
N TYR A 87 6.00 -7.90 -5.99
CA TYR A 87 6.85 -8.24 -4.85
C TYR A 87 8.02 -7.27 -4.72
N TRP A 88 8.75 -6.98 -5.80
CA TRP A 88 9.88 -6.06 -5.77
C TRP A 88 9.44 -4.60 -5.72
N ALA A 89 8.33 -4.25 -6.36
CA ALA A 89 7.76 -2.91 -6.30
C ALA A 89 7.36 -2.51 -4.87
N ARG A 90 6.74 -3.42 -4.10
CA ARG A 90 6.45 -3.14 -2.68
C ARG A 90 7.72 -2.97 -1.84
N MET A 91 8.78 -3.75 -2.11
CA MET A 91 10.06 -3.59 -1.43
C MET A 91 10.70 -2.25 -1.75
N LEU A 92 10.62 -1.80 -3.01
CA LEU A 92 11.07 -0.47 -3.44
C LEU A 92 10.29 0.65 -2.72
N ALA A 93 8.96 0.52 -2.62
CA ALA A 93 8.13 1.48 -1.90
C ALA A 93 8.53 1.56 -0.40
N MET A 94 8.83 0.42 0.25
CA MET A 94 9.31 0.39 1.63
C MET A 94 10.68 1.07 1.80
N VAL A 95 11.61 0.86 0.88
CA VAL A 95 12.91 1.55 0.87
C VAL A 95 12.69 3.06 0.82
N ARG A 96 11.91 3.53 -0.16
CA ARG A 96 11.56 4.95 -0.33
C ARG A 96 10.85 5.53 0.90
N ALA A 97 9.99 4.75 1.57
CA ALA A 97 9.31 5.20 2.78
C ALA A 97 10.29 5.46 3.94
N VAL A 98 11.29 4.59 4.12
CA VAL A 98 12.31 4.77 5.16
C VAL A 98 13.23 5.95 4.80
N GLU A 99 13.61 6.11 3.53
CA GLU A 99 14.41 7.26 3.07
C GLU A 99 13.67 8.59 3.27
N ALA A 100 12.35 8.60 3.04
CA ALA A 100 11.49 9.77 3.25
C ALA A 100 11.33 10.19 4.72
N LEU A 101 11.82 9.41 5.70
CA LEU A 101 11.93 9.85 7.09
C LEU A 101 12.93 11.00 7.27
N GLY A 102 13.87 11.17 6.34
CA GLY A 102 14.90 12.22 6.39
C GLY A 102 16.03 11.94 7.38
N PHE A 103 16.11 10.75 7.96
CA PHE A 103 17.24 10.26 8.74
C PHE A 103 17.18 8.74 8.88
N ASP A 104 18.31 8.09 9.25
CA ASP A 104 18.37 6.66 9.42
C ASP A 104 17.87 6.21 10.81
N PRO A 105 16.81 5.39 10.89
CA PRO A 105 16.44 4.74 12.15
C PRO A 105 17.51 3.72 12.57
N ALA A 106 17.72 3.56 13.88
CA ALA A 106 18.66 2.56 14.42
C ALA A 106 18.18 1.12 14.19
N PHE A 107 16.87 0.93 14.01
CA PHE A 107 16.27 -0.37 13.71
C PHE A 107 14.94 -0.21 12.94
N VAL A 108 14.63 -1.17 12.05
CA VAL A 108 13.39 -1.17 11.27
C VAL A 108 12.63 -2.48 11.47
N LEU A 109 11.38 -2.39 11.90
CA LEU A 109 10.42 -3.52 11.88
C LEU A 109 9.54 -3.42 10.63
N VAL A 110 9.49 -4.48 9.85
CA VAL A 110 8.76 -4.54 8.58
C VAL A 110 7.61 -5.52 8.70
N ASP A 111 6.41 -5.13 8.24
CA ASP A 111 5.31 -6.11 8.12
C ASP A 111 5.63 -7.19 7.08
N GLY A 112 5.21 -8.42 7.39
CA GLY A 112 5.39 -9.56 6.52
C GLY A 112 6.52 -10.50 6.93
N ASN A 113 7.02 -11.29 5.97
CA ASN A 113 7.96 -12.37 6.22
C ASN A 113 9.40 -12.08 5.72
N ARG A 114 9.62 -10.94 5.07
CA ARG A 114 10.93 -10.53 4.53
C ARG A 114 11.12 -9.02 4.61
N CYS A 115 12.36 -8.59 4.86
CA CYS A 115 12.78 -7.21 4.74
C CYS A 115 13.24 -6.89 3.30
N PRO A 116 13.17 -5.62 2.87
CA PRO A 116 13.87 -5.15 1.68
C PRO A 116 15.37 -5.45 1.75
N ARG A 117 16.01 -5.52 0.59
CA ARG A 117 17.48 -5.67 0.49
C ARG A 117 18.14 -4.31 0.74
N TRP A 118 18.43 -4.00 1.98
CA TRP A 118 19.13 -2.80 2.44
C TRP A 118 20.17 -3.15 3.52
N ALA A 119 21.12 -2.25 3.77
CA ALA A 119 22.18 -2.44 4.79
C ALA A 119 21.73 -2.02 6.21
N ARG A 120 20.41 -1.88 6.45
CA ARG A 120 19.86 -1.41 7.75
C ARG A 120 19.54 -2.59 8.67
N PRO A 121 19.83 -2.48 9.99
CA PRO A 121 19.35 -3.44 10.98
C PRO A 121 17.81 -3.52 10.91
N SER A 122 17.28 -4.69 10.60
CA SER A 122 15.84 -4.83 10.40
C SER A 122 15.35 -6.25 10.69
N LYS A 123 14.06 -6.37 10.99
CA LYS A 123 13.38 -7.64 11.23
C LYS A 123 11.97 -7.63 10.65
N ALA A 124 11.64 -8.68 9.93
CA ALA A 124 10.28 -8.90 9.43
C ALA A 124 9.40 -9.51 10.54
N ILE A 125 8.17 -9.04 10.65
CA ILE A 125 7.17 -9.49 11.64
C ILE A 125 5.90 -9.87 10.89
N VAL A 126 5.60 -11.15 10.83
CA VAL A 126 4.35 -11.66 10.23
C VAL A 126 3.15 -11.11 10.99
N SER A 127 2.19 -10.51 10.27
CA SER A 127 1.04 -9.79 10.83
C SER A 127 1.47 -8.72 11.85
N GLY A 128 2.50 -7.97 11.49
CA GLY A 128 3.09 -6.93 12.33
C GLY A 128 2.11 -5.80 12.62
N ASP A 129 1.25 -5.46 11.66
CA ASP A 129 0.15 -4.50 11.79
C ASP A 129 -0.82 -4.82 12.95
N ALA A 130 -1.04 -6.08 13.25
CA ALA A 130 -1.86 -6.53 14.38
C ALA A 130 -1.07 -6.64 15.71
N ARG A 131 0.27 -6.59 15.69
CA ARG A 131 1.15 -6.93 16.82
C ARG A 131 2.06 -5.81 17.28
N CYS A 132 2.61 -5.02 16.34
CA CYS A 132 3.55 -3.94 16.58
C CYS A 132 2.89 -2.58 16.35
N ARG A 133 2.99 -1.68 17.30
CA ARG A 133 2.30 -0.39 17.23
C ARG A 133 2.85 0.52 16.14
N SER A 134 4.16 0.55 15.94
CA SER A 134 4.78 1.34 14.88
C SER A 134 4.43 0.81 13.49
N ILE A 135 4.32 -0.52 13.30
CA ILE A 135 3.85 -1.12 12.04
C ILE A 135 2.36 -0.80 11.82
N ALA A 136 1.51 -0.92 12.85
CA ALA A 136 0.10 -0.55 12.77
C ALA A 136 -0.08 0.94 12.41
N ALA A 137 0.74 1.83 12.93
CA ALA A 137 0.74 3.24 12.54
C ALA A 137 1.13 3.41 11.06
N ALA A 138 2.13 2.67 10.58
CA ALA A 138 2.55 2.67 9.18
C ALA A 138 1.42 2.15 8.26
N SER A 139 0.71 1.08 8.65
CA SER A 139 -0.43 0.54 7.88
C SER A 139 -1.53 1.59 7.67
N ILE A 140 -1.82 2.40 8.70
CA ILE A 140 -2.80 3.48 8.61
C ILE A 140 -2.34 4.55 7.60
N ILE A 141 -1.08 5.00 7.69
CA ILE A 141 -0.53 6.02 6.78
C ILE A 141 -0.53 5.50 5.34
N ALA A 142 -0.01 4.31 5.10
CA ALA A 142 0.05 3.72 3.77
C ALA A 142 -1.35 3.55 3.16
N LYS A 143 -2.31 3.01 3.95
CA LYS A 143 -3.68 2.78 3.48
C LYS A 143 -4.42 4.06 3.14
N VAL A 144 -4.39 5.06 4.02
CA VAL A 144 -5.09 6.34 3.78
C VAL A 144 -4.48 7.08 2.60
N THR A 145 -3.15 7.14 2.53
CA THR A 145 -2.46 7.81 1.42
C THR A 145 -2.84 7.18 0.09
N ARG A 146 -2.80 5.85 0.00
CA ARG A 146 -3.15 5.14 -1.22
C ARG A 146 -4.63 5.32 -1.60
N ASP A 147 -5.53 5.21 -0.63
CA ASP A 147 -6.97 5.36 -0.88
C ASP A 147 -7.32 6.77 -1.40
N ARG A 148 -6.63 7.80 -0.91
CA ARG A 148 -6.76 9.18 -1.39
C ARG A 148 -6.24 9.34 -2.82
N ILE A 149 -5.10 8.73 -3.16
CA ILE A 149 -4.57 8.72 -4.53
C ILE A 149 -5.60 8.12 -5.50
N MET A 150 -6.17 6.96 -5.16
CA MET A 150 -7.17 6.31 -6.02
C MET A 150 -8.47 7.10 -6.12
N ALA A 151 -8.90 7.74 -5.02
CA ALA A 151 -10.08 8.60 -5.05
C ALA A 151 -9.87 9.84 -5.93
N ALA A 152 -8.68 10.44 -5.91
CA ALA A 152 -8.36 11.58 -6.76
C ALA A 152 -8.41 11.21 -8.26
N HIS A 153 -7.93 10.03 -8.63
CA HIS A 153 -7.97 9.55 -10.02
C HIS A 153 -9.35 9.06 -10.49
N ALA A 154 -10.33 8.94 -9.60
CA ALA A 154 -11.67 8.49 -9.99
C ALA A 154 -12.36 9.49 -10.95
N GLY A 155 -12.06 10.79 -10.81
CA GLY A 155 -12.56 11.84 -11.71
C GLY A 155 -11.92 11.81 -13.09
N ASP A 156 -10.64 11.43 -13.18
CA ASP A 156 -9.91 11.34 -14.44
C ASP A 156 -10.33 10.10 -15.26
N PHE A 157 -10.76 9.05 -14.57
CA PHE A 157 -11.16 7.76 -15.16
C PHE A 157 -12.53 7.32 -14.63
N PRO A 158 -13.63 7.97 -15.07
CA PRO A 158 -14.96 7.63 -14.62
C PRO A 158 -15.38 6.23 -15.11
N GLY A 159 -16.30 5.61 -14.37
CA GLY A 159 -16.87 4.29 -14.70
C GLY A 159 -16.17 3.10 -14.02
N TYR A 160 -14.95 3.24 -13.51
CA TYR A 160 -14.25 2.15 -12.82
C TYR A 160 -14.59 2.06 -11.32
N GLY A 161 -15.27 3.05 -10.76
CA GLY A 161 -15.71 3.08 -9.36
C GLY A 161 -14.58 3.20 -8.34
N TRP A 162 -13.45 3.82 -8.71
CA TRP A 162 -12.26 3.93 -7.84
C TRP A 162 -12.47 4.78 -6.60
N GLU A 163 -13.47 5.65 -6.59
CA GLU A 163 -13.93 6.39 -5.42
C GLU A 163 -14.47 5.48 -4.30
N GLN A 164 -14.87 4.25 -4.64
CA GLN A 164 -15.35 3.23 -3.69
C GLN A 164 -14.40 2.04 -3.59
N ASN A 165 -14.10 1.39 -4.72
CA ASN A 165 -13.32 0.16 -4.74
C ASN A 165 -11.80 0.36 -4.64
N ARG A 166 -11.29 1.59 -4.77
CA ARG A 166 -9.85 1.93 -4.66
C ARG A 166 -8.95 1.09 -5.59
N GLY A 167 -9.48 0.65 -6.72
CA GLY A 167 -8.77 -0.19 -7.69
C GLY A 167 -8.78 -1.68 -7.36
N TYR A 168 -9.44 -2.13 -6.29
CA TYR A 168 -9.58 -3.55 -5.97
C TYR A 168 -10.48 -4.27 -6.97
N PRO A 169 -10.27 -5.59 -7.21
CA PRO A 169 -10.99 -6.38 -8.21
C PRO A 169 -12.41 -6.75 -7.76
N THR A 170 -13.23 -5.75 -7.41
CA THR A 170 -14.66 -5.94 -7.16
C THR A 170 -15.37 -6.41 -8.42
N PRO A 171 -16.57 -7.05 -8.33
CA PRO A 171 -17.35 -7.43 -9.51
C PRO A 171 -17.56 -6.26 -10.48
N ASP A 172 -17.89 -5.07 -9.95
CA ASP A 172 -18.11 -3.87 -10.77
C ASP A 172 -16.83 -3.39 -11.45
N HIS A 173 -15.69 -3.36 -10.75
CA HIS A 173 -14.42 -3.00 -11.36
C HIS A 173 -13.99 -4.00 -12.45
N ARG A 174 -14.20 -5.30 -12.24
CA ARG A 174 -13.92 -6.32 -13.26
C ARG A 174 -14.81 -6.18 -14.49
N ARG A 175 -16.09 -5.85 -14.31
CA ARG A 175 -17.03 -5.56 -15.40
C ARG A 175 -16.58 -4.32 -16.16
N ALA A 176 -16.35 -3.21 -15.46
CA ALA A 176 -15.88 -1.96 -16.07
C ALA A 176 -14.58 -2.15 -16.86
N LEU A 177 -13.64 -2.93 -16.33
CA LEU A 177 -12.39 -3.23 -17.04
C LEU A 177 -12.62 -3.96 -18.38
N ARG A 178 -13.61 -4.86 -18.47
CA ARG A 178 -13.94 -5.55 -19.73
C ARG A 178 -14.69 -4.65 -20.70
N GLU A 179 -15.59 -3.80 -20.20
CA GLU A 179 -16.44 -2.93 -21.00
C GLU A 179 -15.68 -1.70 -21.52
N LEU A 180 -14.88 -1.07 -20.68
CA LEU A 180 -14.18 0.19 -20.98
C LEU A 180 -12.71 0.00 -21.39
N GLY A 181 -12.17 -1.20 -21.20
CA GLY A 181 -10.74 -1.49 -21.38
C GLY A 181 -9.86 -0.98 -20.24
N PRO A 182 -8.56 -1.25 -20.28
CA PRO A 182 -7.62 -0.80 -19.27
C PRO A 182 -7.14 0.63 -19.51
N THR A 183 -7.06 1.42 -18.43
CA THR A 183 -6.44 2.75 -18.39
C THR A 183 -4.93 2.64 -18.17
N PRO A 184 -4.15 3.74 -18.29
CA PRO A 184 -2.73 3.77 -17.92
C PRO A 184 -2.44 3.40 -16.44
N LEU A 185 -3.44 3.54 -15.56
CA LEU A 185 -3.31 3.17 -14.15
C LEU A 185 -3.58 1.68 -13.86
N HIS A 186 -4.02 0.88 -14.85
CA HIS A 186 -4.16 -0.55 -14.69
C HIS A 186 -2.83 -1.27 -14.87
N ARG A 187 -2.56 -2.22 -13.97
CA ARG A 187 -1.32 -3.00 -13.94
C ARG A 187 -1.35 -4.09 -15.00
N ARG A 188 -0.67 -3.87 -16.11
CA ARG A 188 -0.68 -4.76 -17.28
C ARG A 188 -0.12 -6.15 -17.00
N SER A 189 0.77 -6.29 -16.03
CA SER A 189 1.32 -7.57 -15.58
C SER A 189 0.33 -8.43 -14.78
N PHE A 190 -0.79 -7.86 -14.30
CA PHE A 190 -1.79 -8.60 -13.52
C PHE A 190 -2.71 -9.42 -14.44
N GLY A 191 -3.01 -10.67 -14.04
CA GLY A 191 -3.68 -11.66 -14.87
C GLY A 191 -4.91 -11.14 -15.60
N LEU A 192 -5.90 -10.59 -14.88
CA LEU A 192 -7.13 -10.10 -15.49
C LEU A 192 -6.90 -8.91 -16.46
N VAL A 193 -6.00 -7.99 -16.15
CA VAL A 193 -5.69 -6.85 -17.03
C VAL A 193 -5.02 -7.36 -18.31
N ARG A 194 -4.09 -8.30 -18.18
CA ARG A 194 -3.41 -8.95 -19.31
C ARG A 194 -4.38 -9.72 -20.20
N GLU A 195 -5.37 -10.42 -19.62
CA GLU A 195 -6.42 -11.12 -20.35
C GLU A 195 -7.25 -10.15 -21.20
N VAL A 196 -7.75 -9.07 -20.61
CA VAL A 196 -8.52 -8.04 -21.33
C VAL A 196 -7.69 -7.38 -22.44
N LEU A 197 -6.41 -7.11 -22.21
CA LEU A 197 -5.51 -6.58 -23.24
C LEU A 197 -5.33 -7.57 -24.41
N ALA A 198 -5.21 -8.87 -24.11
CA ALA A 198 -5.05 -9.90 -25.14
C ALA A 198 -6.33 -10.08 -25.96
N GLU A 199 -7.51 -10.04 -25.30
CA GLU A 199 -8.81 -10.09 -25.99
C GLU A 199 -9.01 -8.89 -26.93
N SER A 200 -8.63 -7.69 -26.50
CA SER A 200 -8.73 -6.46 -27.31
C SER A 200 -7.71 -6.41 -28.45
N ALA A 201 -6.60 -7.17 -28.36
CA ALA A 201 -5.57 -7.23 -29.40
C ALA A 201 -5.85 -8.29 -30.48
N GLN A 202 -6.82 -9.20 -30.28
CA GLN A 202 -7.24 -10.12 -31.33
C GLN A 202 -8.12 -9.36 -32.34
N PRO A 203 -7.64 -9.09 -33.57
CA PRO A 203 -8.51 -8.48 -34.57
C PRO A 203 -9.67 -9.43 -34.88
N MET A 204 -10.85 -8.88 -35.21
CA MET A 204 -11.99 -9.59 -35.76
C MET A 204 -11.58 -10.29 -37.07
N LEU A 205 -10.90 -11.44 -36.96
CA LEU A 205 -10.59 -12.31 -38.12
C LEU A 205 -11.79 -13.20 -38.50
N ALA A 206 -13.00 -12.85 -38.13
CA ALA A 206 -14.19 -13.67 -38.34
C ALA A 206 -15.30 -13.00 -39.14
N SER A 207 -15.01 -12.11 -40.10
CA SER A 207 -16.04 -11.63 -41.03
C SER A 207 -15.53 -11.40 -42.45
N ALA A 208 -14.67 -12.27 -42.95
CA ALA A 208 -14.27 -12.27 -44.37
C ALA A 208 -14.34 -13.69 -44.93
N ALA A 209 -15.51 -14.34 -44.78
CA ALA A 209 -15.83 -15.61 -45.42
C ALA A 209 -17.36 -15.68 -45.63
N GLU A 210 -17.90 -14.82 -46.50
CA GLU A 210 -19.09 -15.02 -47.31
C GLU A 210 -18.93 -14.28 -48.65
#